data_196ae2dbff10c35c519e0d911892e5d0
#
_entry.id   196ae2dbff10c35c519e0d911892e5d0
#
_cell.length_a   1.000
_cell.length_b   1.000
_cell.length_c   1.000
_cell.angle_alpha   90.00
_cell.angle_beta   90.00
_cell.angle_gamma   90.00
#
_symmetry.space_group_name_H-M   'P 1'
#
loop_
_entity.id
_entity.type
_entity.pdbx_description
1 polymer ?
#
loop_
_entity_poly.entity_id
_entity_poly.type
_entity_poly.pdbx_seq_one_letter_code
_entity_poly.pdbx_strand_id
1 'polypeptide(L)'
;MIRLVAGNPLTRDAVMEEISAVADAGLEFHVVPGMSLPSTVPSFAGIALGSTYTEADLTNGPVDWDQLASAPQPLVFQATQEHLAEMAEALMERGFQGATPVTITTNGTTRLQRTFDATLQTVGNLDADLSGALVVTLGTVADDRSKYSWWENRPLYGWRVLVPRAKEQAGPMNARLTQYGAIPQSVPTISLEPPRNPAQMDRAI
;
A
#
# COMPACT_ATOMS: atom_id res chain seq x y z
N MET A 1 -23.97 13.38 2.90
CA MET A 1 -23.32 12.47 1.92
C MET A 1 -21.89 12.23 2.38
N ILE A 2 -21.31 11.05 2.16
CA ILE A 2 -19.91 10.75 2.48
C ILE A 2 -19.20 10.43 1.16
N ARG A 3 -18.08 11.11 0.89
CA ARG A 3 -17.18 10.86 -0.24
C ARG A 3 -15.90 10.21 0.28
N LEU A 4 -15.60 8.99 -0.14
CA LEU A 4 -14.36 8.30 0.20
C LEU A 4 -13.30 8.56 -0.87
N VAL A 5 -12.11 8.95 -0.43
CA VAL A 5 -10.95 9.23 -1.28
C VAL A 5 -9.74 8.51 -0.71
N ALA A 6 -8.92 7.91 -1.56
CA ALA A 6 -7.67 7.31 -1.13
C ALA A 6 -6.60 8.40 -0.86
N GLY A 7 -5.94 8.33 0.29
CA GLY A 7 -4.88 9.27 0.66
C GLY A 7 -5.42 10.59 1.21
N ASN A 8 -4.68 11.68 0.97
CA ASN A 8 -5.10 13.01 1.38
C ASN A 8 -6.03 13.63 0.31
N PRO A 9 -7.29 13.97 0.67
CA PRO A 9 -8.23 14.57 -0.28
C PRO A 9 -7.74 15.87 -0.94
N LEU A 10 -7.00 16.69 -0.20
CA LEU A 10 -6.57 18.00 -0.64
C LEU A 10 -5.35 17.99 -1.60
N THR A 11 -4.82 16.83 -1.90
CA THR A 11 -3.72 16.67 -2.87
C THR A 11 -4.20 16.15 -4.23
N ARG A 12 -5.53 16.10 -4.46
CA ARG A 12 -6.12 15.60 -5.70
C ARG A 12 -6.97 16.65 -6.36
N ASP A 13 -6.62 17.08 -7.56
CA ASP A 13 -7.28 18.18 -8.28
C ASP A 13 -8.78 17.92 -8.46
N ALA A 14 -9.19 16.74 -8.90
CA ALA A 14 -10.59 16.39 -9.06
C ALA A 14 -11.41 16.47 -7.75
N VAL A 15 -10.78 16.16 -6.61
CA VAL A 15 -11.43 16.28 -5.30
C VAL A 15 -11.50 17.74 -4.86
N MET A 16 -10.49 18.53 -5.18
CA MET A 16 -10.49 19.97 -4.91
C MET A 16 -11.57 20.70 -5.70
N GLU A 17 -11.83 20.29 -6.94
CA GLU A 17 -12.96 20.80 -7.74
C GLU A 17 -14.31 20.48 -7.07
N GLU A 18 -14.49 19.22 -6.59
CA GLU A 18 -15.71 18.82 -5.85
C GLU A 18 -15.88 19.67 -4.57
N ILE A 19 -14.81 19.86 -3.79
CA ILE A 19 -14.82 20.63 -2.55
C ILE A 19 -15.14 22.11 -2.85
N SER A 20 -14.52 22.67 -3.88
CA SER A 20 -14.77 24.06 -4.30
C SER A 20 -16.24 24.28 -4.67
N ALA A 21 -16.83 23.36 -5.44
CA ALA A 21 -18.24 23.43 -5.81
C ALA A 21 -19.18 23.38 -4.58
N VAL A 22 -18.84 22.58 -3.56
CA VAL A 22 -19.60 22.51 -2.31
C VAL A 22 -19.48 23.81 -1.51
N ALA A 23 -18.26 24.37 -1.43
CA ALA A 23 -17.99 25.63 -0.75
C ALA A 23 -18.70 26.81 -1.44
N ASP A 24 -18.66 26.88 -2.77
CA ASP A 24 -19.32 27.90 -3.55
C ASP A 24 -20.87 27.87 -3.43
N ALA A 25 -21.39 26.65 -3.20
CA ALA A 25 -22.82 26.48 -2.90
C ALA A 25 -23.21 26.87 -1.46
N GLY A 26 -22.25 27.28 -0.62
CA GLY A 26 -22.48 27.67 0.77
C GLY A 26 -22.86 26.48 1.68
N LEU A 27 -22.50 25.26 1.30
CA LEU A 27 -22.78 24.04 2.08
C LEU A 27 -21.65 23.76 3.07
N GLU A 28 -22.02 23.33 4.26
CA GLU A 28 -21.03 22.86 5.25
C GLU A 28 -20.44 21.52 4.84
N PHE A 29 -19.13 21.38 5.01
CA PHE A 29 -18.41 20.14 4.79
C PHE A 29 -17.29 19.95 5.79
N HIS A 30 -16.86 18.70 5.96
CA HIS A 30 -15.70 18.33 6.75
C HIS A 30 -14.72 17.48 5.92
N VAL A 31 -13.43 17.76 6.03
CA VAL A 31 -12.38 16.95 5.43
C VAL A 31 -11.67 16.17 6.53
N VAL A 32 -11.67 14.85 6.38
CA VAL A 32 -10.86 13.96 7.22
C VAL A 32 -9.64 13.56 6.42
N PRO A 33 -8.43 14.04 6.78
CA PRO A 33 -7.23 13.72 6.02
C PRO A 33 -6.86 12.25 6.18
N GLY A 34 -6.41 11.65 5.06
CA GLY A 34 -5.77 10.35 5.04
C GLY A 34 -4.26 10.49 4.88
N MET A 35 -3.54 9.39 5.09
CA MET A 35 -2.10 9.33 4.82
C MET A 35 -1.87 9.09 3.33
N SER A 36 -0.85 9.73 2.75
CA SER A 36 -0.45 9.47 1.37
C SER A 36 0.22 8.09 1.26
N LEU A 37 0.09 7.44 0.11
CA LEU A 37 0.81 6.19 -0.16
C LEU A 37 2.33 6.39 -0.15
N PRO A 38 2.88 7.45 -0.78
CA PRO A 38 4.31 7.74 -0.73
C PRO A 38 4.89 7.90 0.67
N SER A 39 4.14 8.42 1.64
CA SER A 39 4.61 8.53 3.03
C SER A 39 4.44 7.24 3.82
N THR A 40 3.44 6.42 3.50
CA THR A 40 3.05 5.26 4.32
C THR A 40 3.73 3.98 3.87
N VAL A 41 3.72 3.69 2.57
CA VAL A 41 4.20 2.43 2.00
C VAL A 41 5.69 2.16 2.29
N PRO A 42 6.61 3.14 2.20
CA PRO A 42 8.01 2.92 2.56
C PRO A 42 8.19 2.41 3.99
N SER A 43 7.38 2.88 4.95
CA SER A 43 7.43 2.40 6.34
C SER A 43 7.08 0.91 6.45
N PHE A 44 6.12 0.43 5.66
CA PHE A 44 5.76 -1.00 5.59
C PHE A 44 6.79 -1.82 4.82
N ALA A 45 7.46 -1.23 3.85
CA ALA A 45 8.53 -1.86 3.09
C ALA A 45 9.89 -1.87 3.82
N GLY A 46 9.99 -1.21 4.99
CA GLY A 46 11.23 -1.11 5.74
C GLY A 46 12.25 -0.15 5.11
N ILE A 47 11.77 0.88 4.42
CA ILE A 47 12.59 1.89 3.75
C ILE A 47 12.65 3.15 4.61
N ALA A 48 13.85 3.54 5.00
CA ALA A 48 14.08 4.75 5.77
C ALA A 48 14.16 5.98 4.85
N LEU A 49 13.18 6.87 4.93
CA LEU A 49 13.15 8.10 4.11
C LEU A 49 14.00 9.24 4.70
N GLY A 50 14.39 9.14 5.96
CA GLY A 50 15.04 10.24 6.66
C GLY A 50 14.07 11.35 7.07
N SER A 51 14.63 12.50 7.44
CA SER A 51 13.84 13.67 7.87
C SER A 51 13.40 14.56 6.70
N THR A 52 13.97 14.36 5.53
CA THR A 52 13.68 15.16 4.33
C THR A 52 13.57 14.20 3.15
N TYR A 53 12.51 14.30 2.41
CA TYR A 53 12.25 13.56 1.17
C TYR A 53 11.24 14.34 0.32
N THR A 54 11.13 13.98 -0.94
CA THR A 54 10.17 14.60 -1.87
C THR A 54 9.18 13.54 -2.33
N GLU A 55 7.87 13.84 -2.27
CA GLU A 55 6.85 12.98 -2.81
C GLU A 55 6.11 13.62 -3.99
N ALA A 56 5.74 12.81 -4.99
CA ALA A 56 4.90 13.22 -6.09
C ALA A 56 3.98 12.08 -6.55
N ASP A 57 2.83 12.44 -7.13
CA ASP A 57 1.87 11.51 -7.71
C ASP A 57 1.92 11.62 -9.24
N LEU A 58 2.58 10.67 -9.88
CA LEU A 58 2.69 10.61 -11.35
C LEU A 58 1.37 10.24 -12.02
N THR A 59 0.38 9.77 -11.26
CA THR A 59 -0.94 9.38 -11.79
C THR A 59 -1.93 10.55 -11.83
N ASN A 60 -1.55 11.70 -11.29
CA ASN A 60 -2.43 12.88 -11.17
C ASN A 60 -2.12 13.98 -12.20
N GLY A 61 -1.53 13.62 -13.33
CA GLY A 61 -1.19 14.54 -14.42
C GLY A 61 0.31 14.71 -14.63
N PRO A 62 0.72 15.58 -15.55
CA PRO A 62 2.14 15.81 -15.87
C PRO A 62 2.87 16.42 -14.68
N VAL A 63 4.12 16.03 -14.51
CA VAL A 63 5.01 16.54 -13.46
C VAL A 63 6.18 17.34 -14.06
N ASP A 64 6.70 18.26 -13.29
CA ASP A 64 7.92 18.99 -13.64
C ASP A 64 9.15 18.16 -13.24
N TRP A 65 9.75 17.46 -14.21
CA TRP A 65 10.93 16.64 -13.98
C TRP A 65 12.17 17.44 -13.60
N ASP A 66 12.29 18.72 -14.03
CA ASP A 66 13.42 19.59 -13.66
C ASP A 66 13.33 19.94 -12.16
N GLN A 67 12.13 20.26 -11.70
CA GLN A 67 11.88 20.50 -10.28
C GLN A 67 12.14 19.22 -9.45
N LEU A 68 11.64 18.08 -9.88
CA LEU A 68 11.80 16.81 -9.16
C LEU A 68 13.26 16.35 -9.11
N ALA A 69 14.00 16.50 -10.22
CA ALA A 69 15.41 16.13 -10.26
C ALA A 69 16.30 16.98 -9.35
N SER A 70 15.90 18.23 -9.08
CA SER A 70 16.63 19.14 -8.18
C SER A 70 16.13 19.07 -6.72
N ALA A 71 15.08 18.31 -6.46
CA ALA A 71 14.45 18.23 -5.15
C ALA A 71 15.24 17.36 -4.15
N PRO A 72 15.03 17.53 -2.84
CA PRO A 72 15.65 16.70 -1.83
C PRO A 72 15.33 15.21 -2.00
N GLN A 73 16.33 14.36 -1.91
CA GLN A 73 16.20 12.91 -1.94
C GLN A 73 16.02 12.33 -0.54
N PRO A 74 15.41 11.10 -0.45
CA PRO A 74 14.91 10.27 -1.54
C PRO A 74 13.67 10.85 -2.22
N LEU A 75 13.48 10.49 -3.50
CA LEU A 75 12.23 10.78 -4.22
C LEU A 75 11.29 9.60 -4.05
N VAL A 76 10.02 9.88 -3.75
CA VAL A 76 8.99 8.86 -3.56
C VAL A 76 7.81 9.17 -4.45
N PHE A 77 7.51 8.27 -5.38
CA PHE A 77 6.47 8.46 -6.37
C PHE A 77 5.30 7.49 -6.15
N GLN A 78 4.09 7.99 -6.23
CA GLN A 78 2.94 7.17 -6.56
C GLN A 78 2.91 7.03 -8.09
N ALA A 79 2.83 5.79 -8.60
CA ALA A 79 2.94 5.50 -10.01
C ALA A 79 2.10 4.29 -10.42
N THR A 80 2.08 4.00 -11.71
CA THR A 80 1.71 2.71 -12.29
C THR A 80 2.89 2.18 -13.09
N GLN A 81 2.82 0.94 -13.56
CA GLN A 81 3.88 0.34 -14.37
C GLN A 81 4.25 1.18 -15.61
N GLU A 82 3.27 1.82 -16.21
CA GLU A 82 3.44 2.65 -17.41
C GLU A 82 4.37 3.85 -17.20
N HIS A 83 4.42 4.38 -15.97
CA HIS A 83 5.25 5.54 -15.63
C HIS A 83 6.73 5.19 -15.40
N LEU A 84 7.07 3.90 -15.20
CA LEU A 84 8.43 3.53 -14.76
C LEU A 84 9.50 3.83 -15.79
N ALA A 85 9.23 3.58 -17.07
CA ALA A 85 10.17 3.82 -18.15
C ALA A 85 10.39 5.33 -18.36
N GLU A 86 9.32 6.10 -18.45
CA GLU A 86 9.37 7.56 -18.60
C GLU A 86 10.08 8.23 -17.41
N MET A 87 9.73 7.84 -16.17
CA MET A 87 10.40 8.31 -14.96
C MET A 87 11.92 8.08 -15.02
N ALA A 88 12.32 6.86 -15.40
CA ALA A 88 13.72 6.49 -15.45
C ALA A 88 14.48 7.31 -16.51
N GLU A 89 13.94 7.44 -17.71
CA GLU A 89 14.51 8.22 -18.79
C GLU A 89 14.63 9.69 -18.41
N ALA A 90 13.53 10.28 -17.92
CA ALA A 90 13.47 11.69 -17.55
C ALA A 90 14.48 12.07 -16.45
N LEU A 91 14.69 11.20 -15.46
CA LEU A 91 15.66 11.43 -14.38
C LEU A 91 17.10 11.20 -14.85
N MET A 92 17.35 10.20 -15.70
CA MET A 92 18.69 9.96 -16.26
C MET A 92 19.14 11.11 -17.19
N GLU A 93 18.26 11.67 -18.01
CA GLU A 93 18.50 12.87 -18.82
C GLU A 93 18.91 14.08 -17.97
N ARG A 94 18.46 14.12 -16.71
CA ARG A 94 18.76 15.18 -15.73
C ARG A 94 19.92 14.86 -14.79
N GLY A 95 20.73 13.86 -15.16
CA GLY A 95 21.99 13.57 -14.50
C GLY A 95 21.94 12.52 -13.39
N PHE A 96 20.81 11.87 -13.16
CA PHE A 96 20.78 10.70 -12.28
C PHE A 96 21.53 9.54 -12.91
N GLN A 97 22.31 8.83 -12.11
CA GLN A 97 23.06 7.69 -12.61
C GLN A 97 22.13 6.47 -12.81
N GLY A 98 22.32 5.73 -13.89
CA GLY A 98 21.53 4.51 -14.14
C GLY A 98 21.65 3.46 -13.02
N ALA A 99 22.75 3.47 -12.27
CA ALA A 99 22.95 2.62 -11.09
C ALA A 99 22.24 3.11 -9.82
N THR A 100 21.55 4.26 -9.85
CA THR A 100 20.80 4.77 -8.70
C THR A 100 19.78 3.72 -8.24
N PRO A 101 19.79 3.33 -6.94
CA PRO A 101 18.88 2.34 -6.42
C PRO A 101 17.42 2.81 -6.50
N VAL A 102 16.56 1.90 -6.88
CA VAL A 102 15.10 2.09 -6.95
C VAL A 102 14.42 0.92 -6.26
N THR A 103 13.47 1.21 -5.41
CA THR A 103 12.62 0.21 -4.77
C THR A 103 11.18 0.41 -5.23
N ILE A 104 10.53 -0.64 -5.70
CA ILE A 104 9.14 -0.62 -6.16
C ILE A 104 8.29 -1.47 -5.21
N THR A 105 7.25 -0.89 -4.64
CA THR A 105 6.31 -1.61 -3.77
C THR A 105 4.93 -1.64 -4.41
N THR A 106 4.42 -2.85 -4.64
CA THR A 106 3.05 -3.11 -5.12
C THR A 106 2.13 -3.42 -3.95
N ASN A 107 0.83 -3.17 -4.10
CA ASN A 107 -0.19 -3.47 -3.09
C ASN A 107 0.19 -3.00 -1.68
N GLY A 108 0.86 -1.86 -1.60
CA GLY A 108 1.43 -1.32 -0.36
C GLY A 108 0.44 -1.31 0.81
N THR A 109 0.95 -1.58 2.01
CA THR A 109 0.21 -1.68 3.28
C THR A 109 -0.75 -2.86 3.40
N THR A 110 -0.95 -3.62 2.34
CA THR A 110 -1.82 -4.80 2.33
C THR A 110 -1.04 -6.08 2.61
N ARG A 111 -1.74 -7.19 2.79
CA ARG A 111 -1.12 -8.53 2.94
C ARG A 111 -0.57 -9.08 1.62
N LEU A 112 -0.86 -8.42 0.52
CA LEU A 112 -0.34 -8.76 -0.81
C LEU A 112 0.82 -7.86 -1.22
N GLN A 113 1.29 -6.99 -0.33
CA GLN A 113 2.45 -6.15 -0.60
C GLN A 113 3.63 -6.99 -1.09
N ARG A 114 4.33 -6.49 -2.09
CA ARG A 114 5.61 -7.03 -2.56
C ARG A 114 6.51 -5.86 -2.87
N THR A 115 7.74 -5.98 -2.43
CA THR A 115 8.76 -4.97 -2.63
C THR A 115 9.89 -5.55 -3.44
N PHE A 116 10.23 -4.87 -4.54
CA PHE A 116 11.26 -5.26 -5.50
C PHE A 116 12.36 -4.22 -5.51
N ASP A 117 13.60 -4.67 -5.59
CA ASP A 117 14.77 -3.80 -5.72
C ASP A 117 15.24 -3.81 -7.18
N ALA A 118 15.54 -2.63 -7.70
CA ALA A 118 16.01 -2.40 -9.04
C ALA A 118 17.01 -1.24 -9.07
N THR A 119 17.48 -0.87 -10.24
CA THR A 119 18.18 0.38 -10.49
C THR A 119 17.37 1.25 -11.46
N LEU A 120 17.68 2.52 -11.53
CA LEU A 120 17.02 3.42 -12.46
C LEU A 120 17.11 2.93 -13.91
N GLN A 121 18.24 2.31 -14.29
CA GLN A 121 18.43 1.75 -15.63
C GLN A 121 17.54 0.51 -15.90
N THR A 122 17.20 -0.27 -14.87
CA THR A 122 16.51 -1.56 -15.02
C THR A 122 15.03 -1.52 -14.67
N VAL A 123 14.57 -0.46 -14.00
CA VAL A 123 13.21 -0.38 -13.44
C VAL A 123 12.11 -0.46 -14.50
N GLY A 124 12.33 0.10 -15.69
CA GLY A 124 11.37 0.08 -16.80
C GLY A 124 11.16 -1.31 -17.42
N ASN A 125 12.09 -2.26 -17.18
CA ASN A 125 12.05 -3.61 -17.75
C ASN A 125 12.02 -4.70 -16.67
N LEU A 126 11.53 -4.38 -15.47
CA LEU A 126 11.47 -5.32 -14.38
C LEU A 126 10.47 -6.45 -14.68
N ASP A 127 10.95 -7.71 -14.67
CA ASP A 127 10.10 -8.89 -14.84
C ASP A 127 9.41 -9.23 -13.51
N ALA A 128 8.33 -8.52 -13.23
CA ALA A 128 7.51 -8.70 -12.04
C ALA A 128 6.06 -8.30 -12.32
N ASP A 129 5.13 -8.87 -11.55
CA ASP A 129 3.73 -8.42 -11.57
C ASP A 129 3.62 -7.08 -10.83
N LEU A 130 3.60 -6.01 -11.61
CA LEU A 130 3.51 -4.63 -11.15
C LEU A 130 2.11 -4.04 -11.36
N SER A 131 1.09 -4.89 -11.41
CA SER A 131 -0.29 -4.45 -11.60
C SER A 131 -0.79 -3.55 -10.47
N GLY A 132 -1.56 -2.52 -10.82
CA GLY A 132 -2.17 -1.57 -9.89
C GLY A 132 -1.28 -0.39 -9.50
N ALA A 133 -1.60 0.20 -8.36
CA ALA A 133 -0.85 1.34 -7.85
C ALA A 133 0.49 0.90 -7.25
N LEU A 134 1.54 1.60 -7.61
CA LEU A 134 2.91 1.41 -7.14
C LEU A 134 3.34 2.57 -6.26
N VAL A 135 4.21 2.28 -5.31
CA VAL A 135 5.05 3.30 -4.68
C VAL A 135 6.50 3.00 -5.04
N VAL A 136 7.14 3.98 -5.68
CA VAL A 136 8.53 3.90 -6.14
C VAL A 136 9.37 4.80 -5.27
N THR A 137 10.41 4.26 -4.65
CA THR A 137 11.37 5.04 -3.86
C THR A 137 12.72 5.02 -4.55
N LEU A 138 13.30 6.20 -4.79
CA LEU A 138 14.54 6.38 -5.52
C LEU A 138 15.55 7.15 -4.65
N GLY A 139 16.81 6.75 -4.69
CA GLY A 139 17.90 7.41 -3.99
C GLY A 139 18.11 6.94 -2.55
N THR A 140 17.27 6.06 -2.02
CA THR A 140 17.48 5.44 -0.72
C THR A 140 18.13 4.08 -0.91
N VAL A 141 19.26 3.87 -0.23
CA VAL A 141 19.93 2.58 -0.27
C VAL A 141 19.14 1.58 0.56
N ALA A 142 18.72 0.51 -0.09
CA ALA A 142 17.96 -0.57 0.54
C ALA A 142 18.83 -1.55 1.32
N ASP A 143 20.09 -1.24 1.60
CA ASP A 143 21.05 -2.14 2.24
C ASP A 143 20.54 -2.69 3.57
N ASP A 144 19.81 -1.87 4.35
CA ASP A 144 19.21 -2.28 5.61
C ASP A 144 17.73 -2.70 5.50
N ARG A 145 17.14 -2.72 4.29
CA ARG A 145 15.71 -3.03 4.11
C ARG A 145 15.32 -4.40 4.69
N SER A 146 16.14 -5.41 4.48
CA SER A 146 15.90 -6.75 5.03
C SER A 146 15.82 -6.75 6.55
N LYS A 147 16.54 -5.85 7.21
CA LYS A 147 16.54 -5.67 8.66
C LYS A 147 15.29 -4.95 9.16
N TYR A 148 14.78 -4.01 8.37
CA TYR A 148 13.64 -3.17 8.74
C TYR A 148 12.31 -3.61 8.11
N SER A 149 12.29 -4.58 7.22
CA SER A 149 11.10 -5.10 6.54
C SER A 149 10.22 -5.94 7.48
N TRP A 150 9.72 -5.30 8.53
CA TRP A 150 8.92 -5.92 9.58
C TRP A 150 7.59 -6.50 9.08
N TRP A 151 7.07 -5.99 7.96
CA TRP A 151 5.80 -6.40 7.40
C TRP A 151 5.92 -7.67 6.56
N GLU A 152 6.82 -7.68 5.59
CA GLU A 152 7.04 -8.79 4.66
C GLU A 152 7.87 -9.93 5.27
N ASN A 153 8.61 -9.68 6.34
CA ASN A 153 9.40 -10.70 7.07
C ASN A 153 8.59 -11.47 8.12
N ARG A 154 7.27 -11.29 8.20
CA ARG A 154 6.43 -12.07 9.12
C ARG A 154 6.46 -13.56 8.74
N PRO A 155 6.48 -14.49 9.70
CA PRO A 155 6.71 -15.92 9.45
C PRO A 155 5.74 -16.55 8.46
N LEU A 156 4.51 -16.09 8.38
CA LEU A 156 3.48 -16.59 7.48
C LEU A 156 3.07 -15.58 6.40
N TYR A 157 3.93 -14.60 6.11
CA TYR A 157 3.62 -13.57 5.14
C TYR A 157 3.34 -14.15 3.75
N GLY A 158 2.20 -13.76 3.17
CA GLY A 158 1.77 -14.23 1.85
C GLY A 158 1.17 -15.63 1.82
N TRP A 159 1.20 -16.39 2.92
CA TRP A 159 0.54 -17.68 2.98
C TRP A 159 -0.97 -17.54 3.06
N ARG A 160 -1.68 -18.27 2.21
CA ARG A 160 -3.12 -18.47 2.33
C ARG A 160 -3.36 -19.71 3.17
N VAL A 161 -4.00 -19.53 4.33
CA VAL A 161 -4.21 -20.62 5.30
C VAL A 161 -5.70 -20.93 5.37
N LEU A 162 -6.04 -22.17 5.00
CA LEU A 162 -7.42 -22.66 5.13
C LEU A 162 -7.73 -22.91 6.61
N VAL A 163 -8.87 -22.38 7.08
CA VAL A 163 -9.33 -22.55 8.47
C VAL A 163 -10.68 -23.28 8.46
N PRO A 164 -10.69 -24.63 8.56
CA PRO A 164 -11.89 -25.44 8.54
C PRO A 164 -12.55 -25.50 9.93
N ARG A 165 -13.08 -24.37 10.39
CA ARG A 165 -13.77 -24.25 11.69
C ARG A 165 -15.15 -23.63 11.52
N ALA A 166 -16.05 -23.92 12.49
CA ALA A 166 -17.30 -23.21 12.58
C ALA A 166 -17.07 -21.69 12.63
N LYS A 167 -17.97 -20.94 12.03
CA LYS A 167 -17.84 -19.48 11.85
C LYS A 167 -17.56 -18.77 13.18
N GLU A 168 -18.25 -19.19 14.24
CA GLU A 168 -18.14 -18.64 15.60
C GLU A 168 -16.78 -18.89 16.24
N GLN A 169 -16.09 -19.97 15.84
CA GLN A 169 -14.81 -20.40 16.40
C GLN A 169 -13.59 -19.94 15.56
N ALA A 170 -13.83 -19.47 14.34
CA ALA A 170 -12.75 -19.07 13.42
C ALA A 170 -12.08 -17.75 13.81
N GLY A 171 -12.77 -16.86 14.52
CA GLY A 171 -12.33 -15.50 14.83
C GLY A 171 -10.94 -15.41 15.48
N PRO A 172 -10.70 -16.05 16.65
CA PRO A 172 -9.40 -15.99 17.33
C PRO A 172 -8.26 -16.60 16.51
N MET A 173 -8.51 -17.68 15.77
CA MET A 173 -7.52 -18.31 14.89
C MET A 173 -7.16 -17.39 13.73
N ASN A 174 -8.16 -16.81 13.07
CA ASN A 174 -7.97 -15.87 11.98
C ASN A 174 -7.16 -14.65 12.43
N ALA A 175 -7.48 -14.09 13.60
CA ALA A 175 -6.76 -12.97 14.15
C ALA A 175 -5.27 -13.31 14.37
N ARG A 176 -4.99 -14.49 14.94
CA ARG A 176 -3.61 -14.95 15.19
C ARG A 176 -2.85 -15.21 13.88
N LEU A 177 -3.46 -15.89 12.91
CA LEU A 177 -2.87 -16.10 11.59
C LEU A 177 -2.55 -14.78 10.89
N THR A 178 -3.47 -13.82 10.96
CA THR A 178 -3.29 -12.46 10.44
C THR A 178 -2.12 -11.74 11.10
N GLN A 179 -1.96 -11.89 12.41
CA GLN A 179 -0.84 -11.31 13.16
C GLN A 179 0.52 -11.85 12.68
N TYR A 180 0.58 -13.11 12.27
CA TYR A 180 1.77 -13.72 11.67
C TYR A 180 1.92 -13.43 10.16
N GLY A 181 1.04 -12.64 9.56
CA GLY A 181 1.11 -12.22 8.16
C GLY A 181 0.34 -13.10 7.18
N ALA A 182 -0.34 -14.15 7.65
CA ALA A 182 -1.14 -15.02 6.79
C ALA A 182 -2.44 -14.35 6.32
N ILE A 183 -2.99 -14.91 5.24
CA ILE A 183 -4.32 -14.60 4.71
C ILE A 183 -5.24 -15.80 5.07
N PRO A 184 -5.96 -15.76 6.20
CA PRO A 184 -6.85 -16.84 6.57
C PRO A 184 -8.06 -16.90 5.64
N GLN A 185 -8.38 -18.11 5.18
CA GLN A 185 -9.58 -18.43 4.42
C GLN A 185 -10.46 -19.33 5.26
N SER A 186 -11.53 -18.77 5.83
CA SER A 186 -12.50 -19.54 6.60
C SER A 186 -13.38 -20.37 5.68
N VAL A 187 -13.36 -21.67 5.89
CA VAL A 187 -14.25 -22.63 5.21
C VAL A 187 -15.02 -23.38 6.30
N PRO A 188 -16.21 -22.90 6.69
CA PRO A 188 -17.01 -23.56 7.70
C PRO A 188 -17.38 -24.97 7.24
N THR A 189 -16.88 -25.99 7.93
CA THR A 189 -17.19 -27.40 7.65
C THR A 189 -18.28 -27.94 8.56
N ILE A 190 -18.62 -27.20 9.62
CA ILE A 190 -19.63 -27.57 10.63
C ILE A 190 -20.47 -26.32 10.88
N SER A 191 -21.78 -26.50 10.92
CA SER A 191 -22.75 -25.53 11.44
C SER A 191 -23.15 -25.93 12.85
N LEU A 192 -23.02 -25.02 13.80
CA LEU A 192 -23.56 -25.19 15.16
C LEU A 192 -24.94 -24.55 15.17
N GLU A 193 -25.95 -25.40 15.31
CA GLU A 193 -27.33 -24.95 15.46
C GLU A 193 -27.78 -25.13 16.90
N PRO A 194 -28.64 -24.25 17.42
CA PRO A 194 -29.25 -24.45 18.71
C PRO A 194 -30.09 -25.74 18.68
N PRO A 195 -30.17 -26.49 19.79
CA PRO A 195 -30.92 -27.72 19.85
C PRO A 195 -32.40 -27.46 19.50
N ARG A 196 -32.97 -28.34 18.70
CA ARG A 196 -34.41 -28.24 18.32
C ARG A 196 -35.34 -28.24 19.51
N ASN A 197 -34.91 -28.82 20.63
CA ASN A 197 -35.64 -28.82 21.90
C ASN A 197 -34.68 -28.52 23.07
N PRO A 198 -34.51 -27.22 23.46
CA PRO A 198 -33.63 -26.83 24.56
C PRO A 198 -33.94 -27.55 25.88
N ALA A 199 -35.23 -27.80 26.18
CA ALA A 199 -35.64 -28.47 27.42
C ALA A 199 -35.24 -29.96 27.51
N GLN A 200 -35.00 -30.62 26.39
CA GLN A 200 -34.42 -31.97 26.38
C GLN A 200 -32.93 -31.97 26.65
N MET A 201 -32.21 -30.95 26.21
CA MET A 201 -30.77 -30.82 26.43
C MET A 201 -30.48 -30.45 27.89
N ASP A 202 -31.26 -29.55 28.48
CA ASP A 202 -31.13 -29.14 29.88
C ASP A 202 -31.43 -30.30 30.88
N ARG A 203 -32.15 -31.36 30.45
CA ARG A 203 -32.37 -32.56 31.26
C ARG A 203 -31.29 -33.63 31.13
N ALA A 204 -30.41 -33.48 30.11
CA ALA A 204 -29.36 -34.44 29.81
C ALA A 204 -27.99 -34.04 30.36
N ILE A 205 -27.88 -32.81 30.91
CA ILE A 205 -26.75 -32.27 31.63
C ILE A 205 -27.01 -32.32 33.12
#